data_e40bea8e5446eef62c786a769d89cab2
#
_entry.id   e40bea8e5446eef62c786a769d89cab2
#
_cell.length_a   1.000
_cell.length_b   1.000
_cell.length_c   1.000
_cell.angle_alpha   90.00
_cell.angle_beta   90.00
_cell.angle_gamma   90.00
#
_symmetry.space_group_name_H-M   'P 1'
#
loop_
_entity.id
_entity.type
_entity.pdbx_description
1 polymer ?
#
loop_
_entity_poly.entity_id
_entity_poly.type
_entity_poly.pdbx_seq_one_letter_code
_entity_poly.pdbx_strand_id
1 'polypeptide(L)'
;MRMIQKLKLFEQTVVFLRWATDAQFGKILYVGEDFIEFLVLNQETMEYDDKILINSQLILEVVLSGYEVAKLIAELSVKAVNPLDINDLSI
;
A
#
# COMPACT_ATOMS: atom_id res chain seq x y z
N MET A 1 12.36 12.37 -14.84
CA MET A 1 11.93 11.00 -14.52
C MET A 1 10.42 10.93 -14.60
N ARG A 2 9.91 9.94 -15.31
CA ARG A 2 8.46 9.75 -15.40
C ARG A 2 7.94 9.18 -14.09
N MET A 3 6.65 9.41 -13.83
CA MET A 3 6.01 8.92 -12.61
C MET A 3 6.20 7.40 -12.44
N ILE A 4 6.02 6.64 -13.51
CA ILE A 4 6.13 5.19 -13.43
C ILE A 4 7.52 4.73 -13.01
N GLN A 5 8.55 5.44 -13.45
CA GLN A 5 9.92 5.12 -13.06
C GLN A 5 10.15 5.40 -11.59
N LYS A 6 9.56 6.49 -11.09
CA LYS A 6 9.64 6.84 -9.67
C LYS A 6 8.91 5.81 -8.82
N LEU A 7 7.72 5.41 -9.26
CA LEU A 7 6.92 4.43 -8.51
C LEU A 7 7.62 3.09 -8.39
N LYS A 8 8.40 2.71 -9.37
CA LYS A 8 9.10 1.43 -9.30
C LYS A 8 10.03 1.35 -8.08
N LEU A 9 10.55 2.48 -7.64
CA LEU A 9 11.38 2.54 -6.45
C LEU A 9 10.59 2.26 -5.17
N PHE A 10 9.27 2.31 -5.25
CA PHE A 10 8.39 2.13 -4.10
C PHE A 10 7.62 0.83 -4.14
N GLU A 11 8.06 -0.13 -4.96
CA GLU A 11 7.51 -1.47 -4.91
C GLU A 11 7.65 -2.03 -3.50
N GLN A 12 6.64 -2.75 -3.05
CA GLN A 12 6.59 -3.37 -1.73
C GLN A 12 6.44 -2.36 -0.58
N THR A 13 6.01 -1.14 -0.88
CA THR A 13 5.76 -0.14 0.16
C THR A 13 4.29 0.28 0.18
N VAL A 14 3.88 0.81 1.32
CA VAL A 14 2.52 1.32 1.52
C VAL A 14 2.47 2.78 1.11
N VAL A 15 1.48 3.12 0.29
CA VAL A 15 1.29 4.48 -0.21
C VAL A 15 -0.20 4.80 -0.27
N PHE A 16 -0.52 6.07 -0.49
CA PHE A 16 -1.87 6.47 -0.89
C PHE A 16 -1.85 6.69 -2.38
N LEU A 17 -2.73 5.99 -3.09
CA LEU A 17 -2.76 6.02 -4.54
C LEU A 17 -4.12 6.51 -5.02
N ARG A 18 -4.09 7.51 -5.93
CA ARG A 18 -5.31 8.03 -6.57
C ARG A 18 -5.22 7.75 -8.06
N TRP A 19 -6.27 7.14 -8.58
CA TRP A 19 -6.38 6.91 -10.02
C TRP A 19 -7.73 7.39 -10.51
N ALA A 20 -8.01 7.20 -11.80
CA ALA A 20 -9.16 7.83 -12.45
C ALA A 20 -10.50 7.55 -11.76
N THR A 21 -10.67 6.39 -11.16
CA THR A 21 -11.96 5.97 -10.63
C THR A 21 -12.02 5.86 -9.11
N ASP A 22 -10.88 5.93 -8.40
CA ASP A 22 -10.88 5.72 -6.95
C ASP A 22 -9.58 6.23 -6.33
N ALA A 23 -9.54 6.20 -5.01
CA ALA A 23 -8.34 6.56 -4.25
C ALA A 23 -8.30 5.69 -2.98
N GLN A 24 -7.18 5.01 -2.74
CA GLN A 24 -7.05 4.07 -1.64
C GLN A 24 -5.64 4.06 -1.08
N PHE A 25 -5.52 3.77 0.19
CA PHE A 25 -4.24 3.35 0.76
C PHE A 25 -4.01 1.90 0.39
N GLY A 26 -2.77 1.52 0.23
CA GLY A 26 -2.44 0.15 -0.08
C GLY A 26 -0.97 -0.05 -0.34
N LYS A 27 -0.63 -1.26 -0.75
CA LYS A 27 0.76 -1.64 -1.00
C LYS A 27 0.96 -1.85 -2.50
N ILE A 28 1.98 -1.20 -3.04
CA ILE A 28 2.37 -1.44 -4.43
C ILE A 28 3.15 -2.75 -4.47
N LEU A 29 2.65 -3.73 -5.23
CA LEU A 29 3.34 -5.00 -5.38
C LEU A 29 4.31 -5.01 -6.55
N TYR A 30 3.89 -4.45 -7.66
CA TYR A 30 4.65 -4.48 -8.90
C TYR A 30 4.32 -3.27 -9.74
N VAL A 31 5.34 -2.68 -10.33
CA VAL A 31 5.18 -1.52 -11.21
C VAL A 31 5.69 -1.89 -12.59
N GLY A 32 4.78 -2.03 -13.56
CA GLY A 32 5.11 -2.27 -14.96
C GLY A 32 4.85 -1.01 -15.77
N GLU A 33 5.18 -1.07 -17.06
CA GLU A 33 4.95 0.09 -17.94
C GLU A 33 3.47 0.32 -18.20
N ASP A 34 2.70 -0.75 -18.28
CA ASP A 34 1.28 -0.67 -18.63
C ASP A 34 0.37 -0.71 -17.43
N PHE A 35 0.77 -1.36 -16.36
CA PHE A 35 -0.09 -1.53 -15.19
C PHE A 35 0.70 -1.62 -13.91
N ILE A 36 -0.02 -1.42 -12.80
CA ILE A 36 0.52 -1.57 -11.45
C ILE A 36 -0.34 -2.60 -10.74
N GLU A 37 0.30 -3.52 -10.00
CA GLU A 37 -0.42 -4.42 -9.09
C GLU A 37 -0.46 -3.76 -7.72
N PHE A 38 -1.66 -3.60 -7.20
CA PHE A 38 -1.89 -2.86 -5.97
C PHE A 38 -2.76 -3.67 -5.02
N LEU A 39 -2.31 -3.80 -3.76
CA LEU A 39 -3.10 -4.42 -2.70
C LEU A 39 -3.82 -3.32 -1.94
N VAL A 40 -5.13 -3.31 -2.03
CA VAL A 40 -5.94 -2.31 -1.33
C VAL A 40 -5.98 -2.63 0.15
N LEU A 41 -5.67 -1.64 0.97
CA LEU A 41 -5.67 -1.78 2.42
C LEU A 41 -7.02 -1.37 3.01
N ASN A 42 -7.61 -2.25 3.79
CA ASN A 42 -8.78 -1.91 4.57
C ASN A 42 -8.32 -1.30 5.89
N GLN A 43 -8.58 0.00 6.06
CA GLN A 43 -8.10 0.71 7.24
C GLN A 43 -8.82 0.31 8.52
N GLU A 44 -10.02 -0.22 8.43
CA GLU A 44 -10.77 -0.65 9.61
C GLU A 44 -10.20 -1.93 10.19
N THR A 45 -9.85 -2.88 9.33
CA THR A 45 -9.32 -4.18 9.76
C THR A 45 -7.80 -4.24 9.72
N MET A 46 -7.17 -3.29 9.02
CA MET A 46 -5.74 -3.28 8.76
C MET A 46 -5.28 -4.53 8.01
N GLU A 47 -6.15 -5.01 7.13
CA GLU A 47 -5.86 -6.16 6.27
C GLU A 47 -5.98 -5.75 4.81
N TYR A 48 -5.29 -6.47 3.95
CA TYR A 48 -5.39 -6.24 2.51
C TYR A 48 -6.58 -7.03 1.99
N ASP A 49 -7.54 -6.32 1.38
CA ASP A 49 -8.77 -6.94 0.88
C ASP A 49 -8.65 -7.42 -0.55
N ASP A 50 -8.21 -6.52 -1.43
CA ASP A 50 -8.22 -6.77 -2.86
C ASP A 50 -6.87 -6.56 -3.48
N LYS A 51 -6.54 -7.40 -4.43
CA LYS A 51 -5.40 -7.19 -5.32
C LYS A 51 -5.96 -6.76 -6.66
N ILE A 52 -5.63 -5.55 -7.08
CA ILE A 52 -6.15 -4.99 -8.32
C ILE A 52 -5.03 -4.60 -9.25
N LEU A 53 -5.37 -4.55 -10.54
CA LEU A 53 -4.47 -4.06 -11.57
C LEU A 53 -4.98 -2.71 -12.01
N ILE A 54 -4.11 -1.71 -11.99
CA ILE A 54 -4.48 -0.36 -12.38
C ILE A 54 -3.66 0.02 -13.60
N ASN A 55 -4.34 0.50 -14.65
CA ASN A 55 -3.64 1.01 -15.83
C ASN A 55 -2.75 2.16 -15.38
N SER A 56 -1.45 2.07 -15.65
CA SER A 56 -0.49 3.04 -15.16
C SER A 56 -0.75 4.45 -15.67
N GLN A 57 -1.40 4.60 -16.82
CA GLN A 57 -1.72 5.90 -17.36
C GLN A 57 -2.88 6.59 -16.67
N LEU A 58 -3.63 5.85 -15.85
CA LEU A 58 -4.77 6.40 -15.11
C LEU A 58 -4.38 6.90 -13.73
N ILE A 59 -3.14 6.74 -13.34
CA ILE A 59 -2.69 7.18 -12.01
C ILE A 59 -2.51 8.69 -12.01
N LEU A 60 -3.16 9.34 -11.08
CA LEU A 60 -3.19 10.79 -10.99
C LEU A 60 -2.27 11.33 -9.91
N GLU A 61 -2.15 10.62 -8.79
CA GLU A 61 -1.40 11.10 -7.65
C GLU A 61 -0.96 9.92 -6.79
N VAL A 62 0.24 10.04 -6.23
CA VAL A 62 0.73 9.06 -5.27
C VAL A 62 1.33 9.82 -4.09
N VAL A 63 0.84 9.53 -2.89
CA VAL A 63 1.42 10.08 -1.67
C VAL A 63 2.35 9.02 -1.10
N LEU A 64 3.64 9.29 -1.17
CA LEU A 64 4.69 8.34 -0.81
C LEU A 64 5.07 8.41 0.67
N SER A 65 4.83 9.55 1.29
CA SER A 65 5.19 9.78 2.69
C SER A 65 4.27 10.85 3.27
N GLY A 66 4.36 11.05 4.58
CA GLY A 66 3.54 12.02 5.26
C GLY A 66 2.89 11.36 6.47
N TYR A 67 2.14 12.15 7.23
CA TYR A 67 1.60 11.71 8.51
C TYR A 67 0.71 10.47 8.37
N GLU A 68 -0.23 10.50 7.44
CA GLU A 68 -1.20 9.41 7.28
C GLU A 68 -0.52 8.11 6.84
N VAL A 69 0.38 8.20 5.88
CA VAL A 69 1.10 7.02 5.40
C VAL A 69 1.99 6.46 6.51
N ALA A 70 2.70 7.32 7.22
CA ALA A 70 3.57 6.89 8.31
C ALA A 70 2.77 6.23 9.43
N LYS A 71 1.61 6.78 9.74
CA LYS A 71 0.73 6.22 10.76
C LYS A 71 0.26 4.81 10.38
N LEU A 72 -0.15 4.63 9.14
CA LEU A 72 -0.59 3.32 8.66
C LEU A 72 0.53 2.30 8.67
N ILE A 73 1.72 2.70 8.26
CA ILE A 73 2.87 1.80 8.28
C ILE A 73 3.17 1.36 9.72
N ALA A 74 3.11 2.29 10.66
CA ALA A 74 3.33 1.97 12.07
C ALA A 74 2.28 1.01 12.59
N GLU A 75 1.01 1.24 12.27
CA GLU A 75 -0.08 0.36 12.70
C GLU A 75 0.04 -1.04 12.11
N LEU A 76 0.44 -1.13 10.85
CA LEU A 76 0.65 -2.42 10.20
C LEU A 76 1.80 -3.17 10.87
N SER A 77 2.85 -2.48 11.24
CA SER A 77 3.99 -3.10 11.93
C SER A 77 3.60 -3.65 13.28
N VAL A 78 2.80 -2.91 14.02
CA VAL A 78 2.31 -3.35 15.34
C VAL A 78 1.43 -4.58 15.16
N LYS A 79 0.53 -4.56 14.21
CA LYS A 79 -0.36 -5.70 13.98
C LYS A 79 0.41 -6.95 13.59
N ALA A 80 1.47 -6.80 12.80
CA ALA A 80 2.26 -7.93 12.36
C ALA A 80 3.00 -8.61 13.52
N VAL A 81 3.37 -7.84 14.54
CA VAL A 81 4.16 -8.35 15.67
C VAL A 81 3.28 -8.81 16.83
N ASN A 82 2.31 -7.98 17.22
CA ASN A 82 1.52 -8.23 18.42
C ASN A 82 0.82 -9.57 18.49
N PRO A 83 0.14 -10.04 17.45
CA PRO A 83 -0.53 -11.33 17.54
C PRO A 83 0.41 -12.48 17.83
N LEU A 84 1.62 -12.42 17.27
CA LEU A 84 2.62 -13.45 17.51
C LEU A 84 3.11 -13.39 18.95
N ASP A 85 3.36 -12.19 19.44
CA ASP A 85 3.83 -12.01 20.80
C ASP A 85 2.82 -12.51 21.81
N ILE A 86 1.56 -12.18 21.61
CA ILE A 86 0.50 -12.58 22.50
C ILE A 86 0.37 -14.08 22.53
N ASN A 87 0.38 -14.71 21.38
CA ASN A 87 0.26 -16.15 21.30
C ASN A 87 1.42 -16.86 21.96
N ASP A 88 2.61 -16.36 21.73
CA ASP A 88 3.80 -16.95 22.31
C ASP A 88 3.79 -16.84 23.83
N LEU A 89 3.35 -15.69 24.30
CA LEU A 89 3.35 -15.45 25.74
C LEU A 89 2.27 -16.21 26.46
N SER A 90 1.20 -16.53 25.78
CA SER A 90 0.08 -17.24 26.40
C SER A 90 0.36 -18.72 26.58
N ILE A 91 1.40 -19.17 25.95
CA ILE A 91 1.80 -20.57 26.07
C ILE A 91 2.73 -20.76 27.28
#